data_b2d12a65eb8d48208b7dde44a3bf51b0
#
_entry.id   b2d12a65eb8d48208b7dde44a3bf51b0
#
_cell.length_a   1.000
_cell.length_b   1.000
_cell.length_c   1.000
_cell.angle_alpha   90.00
_cell.angle_beta   90.00
_cell.angle_gamma   90.00
#
_symmetry.space_group_name_H-M   'P 1'
#
loop_
_entity.id
_entity.type
_entity.pdbx_description
1 polymer ?
#
loop_
_entity_poly.entity_id
_entity_poly.type
_entity_poly.pdbx_seq_one_letter_code
_entity_poly.pdbx_strand_id
1 'polypeptide(L)'
;VAPGETVDLNNTDGNIQITKNATDENISKLEEISDLSEFHYVKKKFDKVLELDNEFHELLYEMADSKMLYKTLSDFHHYLEIIRKKTLSSNERVCDSIKEHKDIVEAIKAKDKDRAEELAILHMKNTIKNIEAHKLL
;
A
#
# COMPACT_ATOMS: atom_id res chain seq x y z
N VAL A 1 -15.50 0.97 7.90
CA VAL A 1 -15.47 1.59 9.22
C VAL A 1 -16.84 2.16 9.53
N ALA A 2 -17.45 1.76 10.63
CA ALA A 2 -18.75 2.27 11.02
C ALA A 2 -18.64 3.73 11.49
N PRO A 3 -19.72 4.54 11.34
CA PRO A 3 -19.71 5.91 11.83
C PRO A 3 -19.38 5.96 13.34
N GLY A 4 -18.47 6.83 13.71
CA GLY A 4 -18.04 6.98 15.11
C GLY A 4 -16.89 6.09 15.53
N GLU A 5 -16.49 5.15 14.69
CA GLU A 5 -15.31 4.34 14.95
C GLU A 5 -14.04 5.04 14.48
N THR A 6 -12.96 4.81 15.20
CA THR A 6 -11.65 5.27 14.77
C THR A 6 -11.20 4.44 13.57
N VAL A 7 -10.56 5.08 12.61
CA VAL A 7 -9.97 4.38 11.47
C VAL A 7 -8.82 3.51 11.98
N ASP A 8 -8.89 2.22 11.69
CA ASP A 8 -7.81 1.30 12.00
C ASP A 8 -6.66 1.55 11.04
N LEU A 9 -5.49 1.89 11.57
CA LEU A 9 -4.29 2.12 10.77
C LEU A 9 -3.81 0.85 10.06
N ASN A 10 -4.26 -0.31 10.51
CA ASN A 10 -3.96 -1.58 9.86
C ASN A 10 -4.85 -1.83 8.63
N ASN A 11 -5.96 -1.08 8.51
CA ASN A 11 -6.85 -1.15 7.35
C ASN A 11 -7.39 -2.57 7.08
N THR A 12 -7.67 -3.33 8.12
CA THR A 12 -8.06 -4.73 7.97
C THR A 12 -9.39 -4.91 7.25
N ASP A 13 -10.41 -4.12 7.62
CA ASP A 13 -11.74 -4.20 7.01
C ASP A 13 -11.69 -3.83 5.53
N GLY A 14 -10.95 -2.79 5.18
CA GLY A 14 -10.76 -2.36 3.80
C GLY A 14 -10.09 -3.42 2.96
N ASN A 15 -9.06 -4.08 3.48
CA ASN A 15 -8.35 -5.14 2.77
C ASN A 15 -9.21 -6.39 2.55
N ILE A 16 -10.06 -6.76 3.50
CA ILE A 16 -11.01 -7.86 3.35
C ILE A 16 -11.99 -7.53 2.22
N GLN A 17 -12.52 -6.32 2.17
CA GLN A 17 -13.43 -5.89 1.13
C GLN A 17 -12.75 -5.82 -0.24
N ILE A 18 -11.51 -5.36 -0.31
CA ILE A 18 -10.69 -5.36 -1.53
C ILE A 18 -10.57 -6.78 -2.08
N THR A 19 -10.27 -7.76 -1.24
CA THR A 19 -10.13 -9.15 -1.67
C THR A 19 -11.44 -9.69 -2.26
N LYS A 20 -12.59 -9.33 -1.69
CA LYS A 20 -13.91 -9.74 -2.19
C LYS A 20 -14.24 -9.11 -3.55
N ASN A 21 -13.88 -7.84 -3.72
CA ASN A 21 -14.27 -7.05 -4.89
C ASN A 21 -13.23 -7.04 -6.00
N ALA A 22 -12.10 -7.73 -5.80
CA ALA A 22 -11.01 -7.75 -6.76
C ALA A 22 -11.45 -8.37 -8.09
N THR A 23 -11.29 -7.63 -9.18
CA THR A 23 -11.51 -8.13 -10.53
C THR A 23 -10.16 -8.52 -11.14
N ASP A 24 -10.19 -9.36 -12.18
CA ASP A 24 -8.97 -9.75 -12.89
C ASP A 24 -8.27 -8.53 -13.50
N GLU A 25 -9.02 -7.56 -13.97
CA GLU A 25 -8.50 -6.31 -14.51
C GLU A 25 -7.75 -5.51 -13.45
N ASN A 26 -8.34 -5.35 -12.26
CA ASN A 26 -7.72 -4.63 -11.15
C ASN A 26 -6.46 -5.33 -10.65
N ILE A 27 -6.50 -6.65 -10.55
CA ILE A 27 -5.34 -7.45 -10.14
C ILE A 27 -4.21 -7.31 -11.15
N SER A 28 -4.53 -7.41 -12.44
CA SER A 28 -3.55 -7.24 -13.50
C SER A 28 -2.90 -5.86 -13.45
N LYS A 29 -3.68 -4.82 -13.16
CA LYS A 29 -3.17 -3.46 -13.02
C LYS A 29 -2.26 -3.30 -11.82
N LEU A 30 -2.60 -3.92 -10.68
CA LEU A 30 -1.75 -3.92 -9.49
C LEU A 30 -0.42 -4.63 -9.77
N GLU A 31 -0.44 -5.75 -10.48
CA GLU A 31 0.76 -6.48 -10.89
C GLU A 31 1.65 -5.62 -11.78
N GLU A 32 1.06 -4.94 -12.76
CA GLU A 32 1.77 -4.05 -13.66
C GLU A 32 2.47 -2.92 -12.90
N ILE A 33 1.75 -2.28 -11.97
CA ILE A 33 2.31 -1.21 -11.14
C ILE A 33 3.49 -1.74 -10.32
N SER A 34 3.37 -2.93 -9.74
CA SER A 34 4.44 -3.54 -8.96
C SER A 34 5.67 -3.87 -9.81
N ASP A 35 5.46 -4.38 -11.01
CA ASP A 35 6.54 -4.70 -11.93
C ASP A 35 7.28 -3.45 -12.41
N LEU A 36 6.53 -2.39 -12.70
CA LEU A 36 7.11 -1.10 -13.07
C LEU A 36 7.89 -0.48 -11.92
N SER A 37 7.40 -0.63 -10.70
CA SER A 37 8.09 -0.15 -9.50
C SER A 37 9.47 -0.82 -9.35
N GLU A 38 9.51 -2.13 -9.54
CA GLU A 38 10.75 -2.89 -9.49
C GLU A 38 11.72 -2.45 -10.60
N PHE A 39 11.21 -2.29 -11.81
CA PHE A 39 11.99 -1.82 -12.96
C PHE A 39 12.64 -0.46 -12.69
N HIS A 40 11.85 0.51 -12.23
CA HIS A 40 12.37 1.84 -11.95
C HIS A 40 13.30 1.88 -10.74
N TYR A 41 13.05 1.01 -9.75
CA TYR A 41 13.95 0.86 -8.61
C TYR A 41 15.35 0.42 -9.06
N VAL A 42 15.43 -0.59 -9.93
CA VAL A 42 16.71 -1.07 -10.49
C VAL A 42 17.43 0.03 -11.25
N LYS A 43 16.68 0.90 -11.92
CA LYS A 43 17.23 2.06 -12.65
C LYS A 43 17.54 3.25 -11.75
N LYS A 44 17.28 3.14 -10.46
CA LYS A 44 17.48 4.21 -9.46
C LYS A 44 16.63 5.46 -9.74
N LYS A 45 15.48 5.29 -10.38
CA LYS A 45 14.53 6.37 -10.67
C LYS A 45 13.50 6.44 -9.55
N PHE A 46 13.91 6.94 -8.39
CA PHE A 46 13.09 6.91 -7.17
C PHE A 46 11.84 7.78 -7.24
N ASP A 47 11.86 8.87 -8.02
CA ASP A 47 10.67 9.68 -8.25
C ASP A 47 9.56 8.86 -8.92
N LYS A 48 9.92 8.01 -9.87
CA LYS A 48 8.99 7.12 -10.55
C LYS A 48 8.47 6.04 -9.62
N VAL A 49 9.33 5.51 -8.76
CA VAL A 49 8.93 4.53 -7.75
C VAL A 49 7.89 5.13 -6.80
N LEU A 50 8.09 6.39 -6.38
CA LEU A 50 7.15 7.09 -5.51
C LEU A 50 5.80 7.31 -6.19
N GLU A 51 5.79 7.74 -7.45
CA GLU A 51 4.56 7.90 -8.23
C GLU A 51 3.78 6.58 -8.31
N LEU A 52 4.48 5.49 -8.58
CA LEU A 52 3.88 4.15 -8.68
C LEU A 52 3.38 3.64 -7.33
N ASP A 53 4.08 3.96 -6.26
CA ASP A 53 3.62 3.65 -4.91
C ASP A 53 2.27 4.31 -4.62
N ASN A 54 2.12 5.56 -5.00
CA ASN A 54 0.87 6.30 -4.85
C ASN A 54 -0.25 5.67 -5.70
N GLU A 55 0.04 5.34 -6.95
CA GLU A 55 -0.93 4.69 -7.84
C GLU A 55 -1.39 3.34 -7.28
N PHE A 56 -0.47 2.56 -6.74
CA PHE A 56 -0.77 1.27 -6.12
C PHE A 56 -1.79 1.42 -4.98
N HIS A 57 -1.52 2.33 -4.07
CA HIS A 57 -2.38 2.54 -2.91
C HIS A 57 -3.74 3.14 -3.31
N GLU A 58 -3.76 4.08 -4.24
CA GLU A 58 -5.02 4.65 -4.73
C GLU A 58 -5.92 3.58 -5.34
N LEU A 59 -5.35 2.68 -6.13
CA LEU A 59 -6.11 1.58 -6.71
C LEU A 59 -6.67 0.64 -5.64
N LEU A 60 -5.88 0.32 -4.61
CA LEU A 60 -6.38 -0.48 -3.49
C LEU A 60 -7.55 0.19 -2.79
N TYR A 61 -7.48 1.51 -2.58
CA TYR A 61 -8.54 2.25 -1.91
C TYR A 61 -9.82 2.29 -2.76
N GLU A 62 -9.68 2.43 -4.07
CA GLU A 62 -10.82 2.36 -5.00
C GLU A 62 -11.48 0.98 -4.97
N MET A 63 -10.69 -0.09 -4.90
CA MET A 63 -11.20 -1.46 -4.83
C MET A 63 -11.96 -1.75 -3.54
N ALA A 64 -11.72 -0.98 -2.49
CA ALA A 64 -12.46 -1.12 -1.23
C ALA A 64 -13.94 -0.72 -1.36
N ASP A 65 -14.31 -0.01 -2.42
CA ASP A 65 -15.70 0.40 -2.74
C ASP A 65 -16.39 1.14 -1.59
N SER A 66 -15.64 2.01 -0.92
CA SER A 66 -16.17 2.85 0.16
C SER A 66 -15.59 4.25 0.02
N LYS A 67 -16.46 5.22 -0.25
CA LYS A 67 -16.04 6.62 -0.39
C LYS A 67 -15.39 7.17 0.86
N MET A 68 -15.93 6.82 2.03
CA MET A 68 -15.39 7.27 3.30
C MET A 68 -14.00 6.65 3.54
N LEU A 69 -13.87 5.35 3.33
CA LEU A 69 -12.62 4.64 3.49
C LEU A 69 -11.58 5.16 2.50
N TYR A 70 -11.95 5.32 1.24
CA TYR A 70 -11.09 5.87 0.20
C TYR A 70 -10.54 7.24 0.63
N LYS A 71 -11.42 8.15 1.02
CA LYS A 71 -11.03 9.51 1.40
C LYS A 71 -10.10 9.51 2.62
N THR A 72 -10.47 8.77 3.66
CA THR A 72 -9.71 8.74 4.90
C THR A 72 -8.31 8.16 4.69
N LEU A 73 -8.21 7.03 3.98
CA LEU A 73 -6.94 6.38 3.73
C LEU A 73 -6.10 7.16 2.72
N SER A 74 -6.75 7.78 1.74
CA SER A 74 -6.07 8.61 0.76
C SER A 74 -5.44 9.85 1.42
N ASP A 75 -6.16 10.52 2.32
CA ASP A 75 -5.63 11.66 3.06
C ASP A 75 -4.46 11.25 3.96
N PHE A 76 -4.60 10.12 4.65
CA PHE A 76 -3.54 9.58 5.50
C PHE A 76 -2.31 9.20 4.66
N HIS A 77 -2.53 8.54 3.53
CA HIS A 77 -1.47 8.16 2.61
C HIS A 77 -0.75 9.38 2.04
N HIS A 78 -1.50 10.42 1.69
CA HIS A 78 -0.92 11.68 1.20
C HIS A 78 0.00 12.33 2.24
N TYR A 79 -0.41 12.29 3.51
CA TYR A 79 0.43 12.75 4.62
C TYR A 79 1.72 11.93 4.72
N LEU A 80 1.60 10.60 4.62
CA LEU A 80 2.77 9.70 4.64
C LEU A 80 3.69 9.91 3.44
N GLU A 81 3.14 10.29 2.29
CA GLU A 81 3.91 10.59 1.09
C GLU A 81 4.94 11.69 1.34
N ILE A 82 4.52 12.75 2.03
CA ILE A 82 5.40 13.87 2.38
C ILE A 82 6.57 13.37 3.23
N ILE A 83 6.29 12.51 4.19
CA ILE A 83 7.30 11.92 5.07
C ILE A 83 8.21 10.97 4.30
N ARG A 84 7.66 10.16 3.41
CA ARG A 84 8.41 9.19 2.60
C ARG A 84 9.44 9.84 1.69
N LYS A 85 9.16 11.03 1.16
CA LYS A 85 10.14 11.77 0.35
C LYS A 85 11.44 11.99 1.13
N LYS A 86 11.34 12.16 2.45
CA LYS A 86 12.50 12.36 3.31
C LYS A 86 13.24 11.05 3.62
N THR A 87 12.56 9.90 3.48
CA THR A 87 13.12 8.58 3.80
C THR A 87 13.55 7.77 2.59
N LEU A 88 13.28 8.24 1.38
CA LEU A 88 13.64 7.55 0.13
C LEU A 88 15.16 7.40 -0.09
N SER A 89 15.97 7.97 0.79
CA SER A 89 17.40 7.71 0.81
C SER A 89 17.72 6.30 1.31
N SER A 90 16.75 5.59 1.90
CA SER A 90 16.91 4.21 2.35
C SER A 90 16.47 3.25 1.23
N ASN A 91 17.45 2.78 0.45
CA ASN A 91 17.21 1.81 -0.61
C ASN A 91 16.58 0.51 -0.10
N GLU A 92 16.94 0.10 1.12
CA GLU A 92 16.41 -1.12 1.73
C GLU A 92 14.90 -1.03 1.95
N ARG A 93 14.40 0.10 2.49
CA ARG A 93 12.97 0.25 2.74
C ARG A 93 12.16 0.26 1.45
N VAL A 94 12.66 0.92 0.41
CA VAL A 94 11.99 0.96 -0.89
C VAL A 94 11.89 -0.45 -1.48
N CYS A 95 12.98 -1.19 -1.44
CA CYS A 95 13.03 -2.57 -1.93
C CYS A 95 12.05 -3.46 -1.17
N ASP A 96 12.05 -3.39 0.15
CA ASP A 96 11.16 -4.16 1.00
C ASP A 96 9.70 -3.80 0.77
N SER A 97 9.39 -2.53 0.57
CA SER A 97 8.04 -2.06 0.28
C SER A 97 7.51 -2.67 -1.03
N ILE A 98 8.34 -2.71 -2.07
CA ILE A 98 7.96 -3.32 -3.35
C ILE A 98 7.64 -4.80 -3.17
N LYS A 99 8.44 -5.53 -2.40
CA LYS A 99 8.21 -6.95 -2.11
C LYS A 99 6.91 -7.14 -1.31
N GLU A 100 6.68 -6.29 -0.32
CA GLU A 100 5.47 -6.32 0.49
C GLU A 100 4.23 -6.11 -0.36
N HIS A 101 4.28 -5.16 -1.31
CA HIS A 101 3.18 -4.92 -2.25
C HIS A 101 2.92 -6.14 -3.13
N LYS A 102 3.97 -6.77 -3.66
CA LYS A 102 3.83 -8.00 -4.48
C LYS A 102 3.16 -9.12 -3.70
N ASP A 103 3.55 -9.32 -2.45
CA ASP A 103 2.98 -10.34 -1.60
C ASP A 103 1.49 -10.09 -1.33
N ILE A 104 1.11 -8.84 -1.12
CA ILE A 104 -0.30 -8.45 -0.95
C ILE A 104 -1.09 -8.78 -2.23
N VAL A 105 -0.56 -8.42 -3.38
CA VAL A 105 -1.22 -8.69 -4.67
C VAL A 105 -1.42 -10.20 -4.88
N GLU A 106 -0.42 -11.00 -4.57
CA GLU A 106 -0.52 -12.47 -4.70
C GLU A 106 -1.61 -13.03 -3.79
N ALA A 107 -1.73 -12.53 -2.56
CA ALA A 107 -2.78 -12.95 -1.64
C ALA A 107 -4.17 -12.55 -2.14
N ILE A 108 -4.32 -11.34 -2.70
CA ILE A 108 -5.58 -10.88 -3.29
C ILE A 108 -5.94 -11.74 -4.50
N LYS A 109 -4.97 -12.04 -5.34
CA LYS A 109 -5.14 -12.89 -6.53
C LYS A 109 -5.60 -14.30 -6.16
N ALA A 110 -5.06 -14.85 -5.08
CA ALA A 110 -5.45 -16.14 -4.55
C ALA A 110 -6.78 -16.11 -3.80
N LYS A 111 -7.38 -14.92 -3.62
CA LYS A 111 -8.58 -14.70 -2.82
C LYS A 111 -8.44 -15.16 -1.39
N ASP A 112 -7.22 -15.11 -0.88
CA ASP A 112 -6.88 -15.44 0.50
C ASP A 112 -6.96 -14.18 1.35
N LYS A 113 -8.16 -13.88 1.85
CA LYS A 113 -8.42 -12.65 2.62
C LYS A 113 -7.61 -12.60 3.92
N ASP A 114 -7.43 -13.72 4.58
CA ASP A 114 -6.70 -13.77 5.84
C ASP A 114 -5.21 -13.46 5.62
N ARG A 115 -4.65 -14.01 4.57
CA ARG A 115 -3.26 -13.75 4.19
C ARG A 115 -3.08 -12.31 3.73
N ALA A 116 -4.00 -11.78 2.94
CA ALA A 116 -3.96 -10.39 2.49
C ALA A 116 -4.00 -9.42 3.67
N GLU A 117 -4.85 -9.69 4.66
CA GLU A 117 -4.95 -8.89 5.89
C GLU A 117 -3.65 -8.94 6.68
N GLU A 118 -3.11 -10.14 6.90
CA GLU A 118 -1.86 -10.32 7.62
C GLU A 118 -0.71 -9.54 6.98
N LEU A 119 -0.59 -9.63 5.65
CA LEU A 119 0.45 -8.95 4.90
C LEU A 119 0.27 -7.43 4.89
N ALA A 120 -0.95 -6.95 4.81
CA ALA A 120 -1.24 -5.52 4.87
C ALA A 120 -0.89 -4.93 6.25
N ILE A 121 -1.21 -5.65 7.33
CA ILE A 121 -0.85 -5.26 8.69
C ILE A 121 0.67 -5.19 8.83
N LEU A 122 1.36 -6.20 8.33
CA LEU A 122 2.82 -6.24 8.37
C LEU A 122 3.43 -5.07 7.60
N HIS A 123 2.89 -4.77 6.43
CA HIS A 123 3.34 -3.64 5.61
C HIS A 123 3.20 -2.31 6.36
N MET A 124 2.06 -2.09 7.01
CA MET A 124 1.82 -0.89 7.80
C MET A 124 2.76 -0.80 9.01
N LYS A 125 2.96 -1.90 9.72
CA LYS A 125 3.89 -1.96 10.85
C LYS A 125 5.32 -1.63 10.42
N ASN A 126 5.75 -2.18 9.29
CA ASN A 126 7.09 -1.91 8.75
C ASN A 126 7.25 -0.45 8.35
N THR A 127 6.20 0.15 7.79
CA THR A 127 6.20 1.57 7.42
C THR A 127 6.33 2.46 8.64
N ILE A 128 5.55 2.19 9.69
CA ILE A 128 5.60 2.95 10.94
C ILE A 128 6.98 2.81 11.59
N LYS A 129 7.51 1.60 11.62
CA LYS A 129 8.83 1.32 12.18
C LYS A 129 9.92 2.11 11.46
N ASN A 130 9.83 2.20 10.14
CA ASN A 130 10.77 2.97 9.33
C ASN A 130 10.67 4.47 9.64
N ILE A 131 9.47 5.00 9.80
CA ILE A 131 9.24 6.40 10.18
C ILE A 131 9.86 6.70 11.54
N GLU A 132 9.65 5.83 12.51
CA GLU A 132 10.22 5.96 13.86
C GLU A 132 11.76 5.93 13.83
N ALA A 133 12.32 4.99 13.05
CA ALA A 133 13.77 4.85 12.92
C ALA A 133 14.43 6.12 12.36
N HIS A 134 13.72 6.85 11.52
CA HIS A 134 14.22 8.12 10.94
C HIS A 134 13.77 9.35 11.73
N LYS A 135 13.08 9.17 12.85
CA LYS A 135 12.62 10.26 13.73
C LYS A 135 11.81 11.34 13.00
N LEU A 136 10.85 10.89 12.18
CA LEU A 136 10.02 11.77 11.35
C LEU A 136 8.68 12.13 12.00
N LEU A 137 8.40 11.58 13.16
CA LEU A 137 7.22 11.91 13.94
C LEU A 137 7.59 12.60 15.22
#